data_3beab515d20d4b9a8022328e0ae90f7a
#
_entry.id   3beab515d20d4b9a8022328e0ae90f7a
#
_cell.length_a   1.000
_cell.length_b   1.000
_cell.length_c   1.000
_cell.angle_alpha   90.00
_cell.angle_beta   90.00
_cell.angle_gamma   90.00
#
_symmetry.space_group_name_H-M   'P 1'
#
loop_
_entity.id
_entity.type
_entity.pdbx_description
1 polymer ?
#
loop_
_entity_poly.entity_id
_entity_poly.type
_entity_poly.pdbx_seq_one_letter_code
_entity_poly.pdbx_strand_id
1 'polypeptide(L)'
;FPARKTLGRMLMSIPISKWDGIINSIPGKSKPSFLHFGDKVHKTASRLNNVKSIDDLYRSLLEEPDIDSLVAESSDSHPIFLDDPLPLIKMDDPSSRMMFRDIQSYLTDDILCKVDRAAMSVSLETRVPFLDHKIVELAWRIPLSMKIKGDEGKSILRNILYKNVPKSLIERPKAGFSIPLAEWLRDP
;
A
#
# COMPACT_ATOMS: atom_id res chain seq x y z
N PHE A 1 -20.90 -13.11 0.47
CA PHE A 1 -20.26 -13.54 -0.77
C PHE A 1 -19.58 -14.91 -0.62
N PRO A 2 -20.32 -16.05 -0.72
CA PRO A 2 -19.75 -17.40 -0.52
C PRO A 2 -18.71 -17.74 -1.61
N ALA A 3 -18.95 -17.37 -2.85
CA ALA A 3 -18.05 -17.67 -3.99
C ALA A 3 -16.61 -17.17 -3.76
N ARG A 4 -16.41 -16.05 -3.11
CA ARG A 4 -15.10 -15.48 -2.83
C ARG A 4 -14.26 -16.40 -1.92
N LYS A 5 -14.86 -16.90 -0.83
CA LYS A 5 -14.19 -17.81 0.10
C LYS A 5 -13.87 -19.15 -0.55
N THR A 6 -14.77 -19.64 -1.40
CA THR A 6 -14.53 -20.89 -2.15
C THR A 6 -13.34 -20.74 -3.08
N LEU A 7 -13.28 -19.62 -3.84
CA LEU A 7 -12.15 -19.32 -4.72
C LEU A 7 -10.83 -19.21 -3.92
N GLY A 8 -10.84 -18.47 -2.81
CA GLY A 8 -9.66 -18.33 -1.96
C GLY A 8 -9.15 -19.69 -1.44
N ARG A 9 -10.05 -20.57 -0.98
CA ARG A 9 -9.68 -21.92 -0.55
C ARG A 9 -9.11 -22.77 -1.69
N MET A 10 -9.71 -22.71 -2.88
CA MET A 10 -9.20 -23.42 -4.06
C MET A 10 -7.80 -22.95 -4.45
N LEU A 11 -7.55 -21.65 -4.43
CA LEU A 11 -6.22 -21.10 -4.73
C LEU A 11 -5.18 -21.53 -3.69
N MET A 12 -5.55 -21.58 -2.41
CA MET A 12 -4.66 -22.02 -1.32
C MET A 12 -4.41 -23.53 -1.31
N SER A 13 -5.29 -24.35 -1.88
CA SER A 13 -5.10 -25.81 -1.93
C SER A 13 -3.95 -26.24 -2.85
N ILE A 14 -3.52 -25.36 -3.75
CA ILE A 14 -2.40 -25.63 -4.66
C ILE A 14 -1.11 -25.10 -4.01
N PRO A 15 -0.09 -25.94 -3.79
CA PRO A 15 1.19 -25.51 -3.22
C PRO A 15 1.86 -24.36 -4.00
N ILE A 16 2.57 -23.50 -3.32
CA ILE A 16 3.28 -22.34 -3.88
C ILE A 16 4.19 -22.76 -5.03
N SER A 17 4.97 -23.86 -4.84
CA SER A 17 5.89 -24.37 -5.85
C SER A 17 5.21 -24.80 -7.16
N LYS A 18 3.96 -25.26 -7.09
CA LYS A 18 3.20 -25.60 -8.30
C LYS A 18 2.75 -24.37 -9.06
N TRP A 19 2.38 -23.28 -8.36
CA TRP A 19 2.07 -22.00 -8.98
C TRP A 19 3.28 -21.43 -9.73
N ASP A 20 4.46 -21.49 -9.12
CA ASP A 20 5.71 -21.06 -9.77
C ASP A 20 6.05 -21.96 -10.98
N GLY A 21 5.77 -23.27 -10.91
CA GLY A 21 5.90 -24.19 -12.02
C GLY A 21 4.99 -23.85 -13.19
N ILE A 22 3.72 -23.53 -12.94
CA ILE A 22 2.73 -23.14 -13.97
C ILE A 22 3.21 -21.91 -14.73
N ILE A 23 3.61 -20.86 -14.01
CA ILE A 23 4.11 -19.61 -14.63
C ILE A 23 5.38 -19.87 -15.45
N ASN A 24 6.28 -20.69 -14.95
CA ASN A 24 7.52 -21.02 -15.64
C ASN A 24 7.29 -21.85 -16.92
N SER A 25 6.17 -22.55 -17.01
CA SER A 25 5.78 -23.34 -18.17
C SER A 25 5.16 -22.55 -19.32
N ILE A 26 4.81 -21.26 -19.09
CA ILE A 26 4.25 -20.39 -20.13
C ILE A 26 5.37 -19.96 -21.08
N PRO A 27 5.32 -20.30 -22.38
CA PRO A 27 6.33 -19.90 -23.35
C PRO A 27 6.16 -18.43 -23.77
N GLY A 28 7.28 -17.73 -23.97
CA GLY A 28 7.34 -16.45 -24.67
C GLY A 28 7.48 -15.20 -23.79
N LYS A 29 7.46 -14.03 -24.45
CA LYS A 29 7.62 -12.68 -23.86
C LYS A 29 6.46 -12.26 -22.94
N SER A 30 5.40 -13.05 -22.87
CA SER A 30 4.22 -12.83 -22.03
C SER A 30 4.37 -13.33 -20.60
N LYS A 31 5.57 -13.79 -20.20
CA LYS A 31 5.79 -14.14 -18.78
C LYS A 31 5.62 -12.87 -17.94
N PRO A 32 4.64 -12.85 -17.01
CA PRO A 32 4.64 -11.81 -16.01
C PRO A 32 5.98 -11.88 -15.27
N SER A 33 6.70 -10.78 -15.20
CA SER A 33 7.95 -10.65 -14.43
C SER A 33 7.65 -10.67 -12.93
N PHE A 34 6.95 -11.71 -12.47
CA PHE A 34 6.61 -11.86 -11.07
C PHE A 34 7.55 -12.86 -10.40
N LEU A 35 8.59 -12.35 -9.80
CA LEU A 35 9.32 -13.10 -8.78
C LEU A 35 8.31 -13.57 -7.71
N HIS A 36 8.40 -14.86 -7.30
CA HIS A 36 7.53 -15.44 -6.27
C HIS A 36 6.01 -15.32 -6.57
N PHE A 37 5.61 -15.81 -7.75
CA PHE A 37 4.21 -15.77 -8.17
C PHE A 37 3.30 -16.55 -7.23
N GLY A 38 3.72 -17.73 -6.80
CA GLY A 38 2.97 -18.58 -5.88
C GLY A 38 2.66 -17.89 -4.56
N ASP A 39 3.62 -17.16 -3.98
CA ASP A 39 3.42 -16.37 -2.77
C ASP A 39 2.37 -15.28 -2.97
N LYS A 40 2.40 -14.60 -4.12
CA LYS A 40 1.40 -13.57 -4.44
C LYS A 40 0.00 -14.15 -4.57
N VAL A 41 -0.12 -15.33 -5.18
CA VAL A 41 -1.41 -16.04 -5.27
C VAL A 41 -1.91 -16.39 -3.88
N HIS A 42 -1.07 -16.95 -3.02
CA HIS A 42 -1.44 -17.31 -1.65
C HIS A 42 -1.80 -16.07 -0.80
N LYS A 43 -1.02 -14.99 -0.86
CA LYS A 43 -1.37 -13.71 -0.20
C LYS A 43 -2.72 -13.18 -0.67
N THR A 44 -2.99 -13.23 -1.96
CA THR A 44 -4.30 -12.82 -2.52
C THR A 44 -5.43 -13.73 -2.07
N ALA A 45 -5.21 -15.03 -2.07
CA ALA A 45 -6.18 -16.02 -1.64
C ALA A 45 -6.53 -15.90 -0.14
N SER A 46 -5.53 -15.64 0.70
CA SER A 46 -5.72 -15.35 2.13
C SER A 46 -6.61 -14.10 2.32
N ARG A 47 -6.34 -13.02 1.61
CA ARG A 47 -7.20 -11.82 1.61
C ARG A 47 -8.63 -12.12 1.18
N LEU A 48 -8.82 -12.91 0.11
CA LEU A 48 -10.14 -13.33 -0.34
C LEU A 48 -10.92 -14.12 0.74
N ASN A 49 -10.24 -14.89 1.57
CA ASN A 49 -10.86 -15.65 2.64
C ASN A 49 -11.25 -14.78 3.84
N ASN A 50 -10.39 -13.85 4.24
CA ASN A 50 -10.45 -13.15 5.53
C ASN A 50 -11.12 -11.78 5.46
N VAL A 51 -10.99 -11.06 4.35
CA VAL A 51 -11.53 -9.71 4.16
C VAL A 51 -13.06 -9.73 4.13
N LYS A 52 -13.71 -8.90 4.94
CA LYS A 52 -15.18 -8.77 5.01
C LYS A 52 -15.67 -7.42 4.45
N SER A 53 -14.84 -6.39 4.54
CA SER A 53 -15.12 -5.02 4.12
C SER A 53 -13.97 -4.44 3.32
N ILE A 54 -14.16 -3.25 2.73
CA ILE A 54 -13.08 -2.49 2.08
C ILE A 54 -12.04 -2.04 3.11
N ASP A 55 -12.47 -1.70 4.31
CA ASP A 55 -11.56 -1.32 5.40
C ASP A 55 -10.69 -2.50 5.84
N ASP A 56 -11.26 -3.70 5.93
CA ASP A 56 -10.47 -4.93 6.18
C ASP A 56 -9.47 -5.21 5.06
N LEU A 57 -9.86 -4.95 3.80
CA LEU A 57 -8.94 -5.09 2.67
C LEU A 57 -7.76 -4.12 2.82
N TYR A 58 -8.05 -2.85 3.10
CA TYR A 58 -7.02 -1.84 3.30
C TYR A 58 -6.10 -2.22 4.47
N ARG A 59 -6.66 -2.63 5.61
CA ARG A 59 -5.90 -3.12 6.76
C ARG A 59 -4.96 -4.28 6.37
N SER A 60 -5.48 -5.27 5.64
CA SER A 60 -4.69 -6.42 5.17
C SER A 60 -3.57 -6.08 4.18
N LEU A 61 -3.57 -4.85 3.62
CA LEU A 61 -2.47 -4.35 2.79
C LEU A 61 -1.38 -3.66 3.60
N LEU A 62 -1.72 -3.14 4.79
CA LEU A 62 -0.80 -2.49 5.71
C LEU A 62 -0.13 -3.47 6.67
N GLU A 63 -0.86 -4.51 7.09
CA GLU A 63 -0.38 -5.53 8.01
C GLU A 63 0.30 -6.67 7.25
N GLU A 64 1.50 -7.07 7.68
CA GLU A 64 2.05 -8.34 7.24
C GLU A 64 1.23 -9.47 7.91
N PRO A 65 0.72 -10.42 7.11
CA PRO A 65 0.00 -11.55 7.68
C PRO A 65 0.97 -12.40 8.51
N ASP A 66 0.53 -12.78 9.70
CA ASP A 66 1.17 -13.82 10.50
C ASP A 66 2.35 -13.39 11.40
N ILE A 67 2.39 -12.13 11.83
CA ILE A 67 3.37 -11.69 12.85
C ILE A 67 3.19 -12.50 14.14
N ASP A 68 1.98 -12.87 14.49
CA ASP A 68 1.68 -13.67 15.69
C ASP A 68 2.31 -15.06 15.63
N SER A 69 2.57 -15.59 14.44
CA SER A 69 3.27 -16.88 14.29
C SER A 69 4.78 -16.78 14.48
N LEU A 70 5.34 -15.58 14.40
CA LEU A 70 6.76 -15.32 14.54
C LEU A 70 7.18 -15.05 15.99
N VAL A 71 6.23 -14.71 16.86
CA VAL A 71 6.49 -14.40 18.27
C VAL A 71 5.91 -15.50 19.14
N ALA A 72 6.77 -16.23 19.84
CA ALA A 72 6.38 -17.42 20.63
C ALA A 72 5.46 -17.14 21.82
N GLU A 73 5.34 -15.89 22.27
CA GLU A 73 4.51 -15.45 23.40
C GLU A 73 3.84 -14.11 23.13
N SER A 74 3.02 -14.00 22.10
CA SER A 74 2.19 -12.81 21.90
C SER A 74 0.84 -13.01 22.60
N SER A 75 0.79 -12.84 23.93
CA SER A 75 -0.46 -12.93 24.66
C SER A 75 -1.31 -11.66 24.65
N ASP A 76 -0.74 -10.53 24.28
CA ASP A 76 -1.44 -9.24 24.25
C ASP A 76 -1.24 -8.54 22.91
N SER A 77 -2.24 -8.68 22.04
CA SER A 77 -2.38 -7.78 20.91
C SER A 77 -2.69 -6.38 21.48
N HIS A 78 -1.67 -5.52 21.57
CA HIS A 78 -1.93 -4.13 21.88
C HIS A 78 -2.80 -3.55 20.76
N PRO A 79 -3.92 -2.88 21.09
CA PRO A 79 -4.75 -2.24 20.08
C PRO A 79 -3.88 -1.22 19.35
N ILE A 80 -3.67 -1.46 18.06
CA ILE A 80 -3.00 -0.49 17.22
C ILE A 80 -3.99 0.61 16.86
N PHE A 81 -3.47 1.79 16.57
CA PHE A 81 -4.26 2.94 16.12
C PHE A 81 -5.27 2.59 15.00
N LEU A 82 -4.96 1.61 14.16
CA LEU A 82 -5.87 1.11 13.11
C LEU A 82 -7.14 0.44 13.66
N ASP A 83 -7.17 0.08 14.95
CA ASP A 83 -8.33 -0.51 15.63
C ASP A 83 -9.33 0.53 16.14
N ASP A 84 -8.95 1.82 16.19
CA ASP A 84 -9.85 2.89 16.62
C ASP A 84 -10.90 3.20 15.54
N PRO A 85 -12.18 2.91 15.79
CA PRO A 85 -13.26 3.18 14.83
C PRO A 85 -13.74 4.63 14.84
N LEU A 86 -13.43 5.41 15.87
CA LEU A 86 -14.09 6.69 16.13
C LEU A 86 -13.94 7.73 15.03
N PRO A 87 -12.76 7.95 14.43
CA PRO A 87 -12.63 8.94 13.34
C PRO A 87 -13.30 8.52 12.04
N LEU A 88 -13.51 7.22 11.84
CA LEU A 88 -13.98 6.64 10.57
C LEU A 88 -15.49 6.65 10.43
N ILE A 89 -16.22 6.68 11.54
CA ILE A 89 -17.70 6.61 11.56
C ILE A 89 -18.33 7.80 10.82
N LYS A 90 -17.63 8.93 10.75
CA LYS A 90 -18.11 10.15 10.09
C LYS A 90 -17.74 10.25 8.60
N MET A 91 -17.06 9.27 8.04
CA MET A 91 -16.60 9.25 6.66
C MET A 91 -17.29 8.13 5.88
N ASP A 92 -18.28 8.46 5.05
CA ASP A 92 -19.02 7.47 4.26
C ASP A 92 -18.18 6.87 3.13
N ASP A 93 -17.29 7.69 2.54
CA ASP A 93 -16.47 7.27 1.41
C ASP A 93 -15.23 6.47 1.85
N PRO A 94 -15.06 5.24 1.33
CA PRO A 94 -13.90 4.38 1.66
C PRO A 94 -12.54 5.00 1.32
N SER A 95 -12.44 5.72 0.20
CA SER A 95 -11.17 6.33 -0.22
C SER A 95 -10.75 7.43 0.74
N SER A 96 -11.71 8.18 1.26
CA SER A 96 -11.46 9.20 2.29
C SER A 96 -10.99 8.57 3.60
N ARG A 97 -11.58 7.42 3.99
CA ARG A 97 -11.11 6.66 5.17
C ARG A 97 -9.68 6.15 5.00
N MET A 98 -9.36 5.60 3.81
CA MET A 98 -7.99 5.16 3.50
C MET A 98 -6.99 6.32 3.58
N MET A 99 -7.30 7.45 2.94
CA MET A 99 -6.45 8.64 3.00
C MET A 99 -6.26 9.16 4.41
N PHE A 100 -7.29 9.11 5.25
CA PHE A 100 -7.20 9.52 6.64
C PHE A 100 -6.27 8.59 7.44
N ARG A 101 -6.40 7.28 7.26
CA ARG A 101 -5.51 6.31 7.90
C ARG A 101 -4.06 6.45 7.42
N ASP A 102 -3.84 6.67 6.13
CA ASP A 102 -2.49 6.92 5.60
C ASP A 102 -1.81 8.13 6.26
N ILE A 103 -2.57 9.20 6.51
CA ILE A 103 -2.03 10.37 7.20
C ILE A 103 -1.58 10.03 8.62
N GLN A 104 -2.34 9.21 9.31
CA GLN A 104 -2.09 8.89 10.72
C GLN A 104 -1.05 7.79 10.92
N SER A 105 -0.76 6.96 9.93
CA SER A 105 0.16 5.83 10.03
C SER A 105 1.30 5.92 9.00
N TYR A 106 1.02 5.59 7.74
CA TYR A 106 2.03 5.50 6.69
C TYR A 106 2.79 6.82 6.47
N LEU A 107 2.10 7.95 6.50
CA LEU A 107 2.74 9.26 6.33
C LEU A 107 3.67 9.58 7.50
N THR A 108 3.21 9.41 8.74
CA THR A 108 3.96 9.78 9.94
C THR A 108 5.07 8.78 10.24
N ASP A 109 4.75 7.50 10.27
CA ASP A 109 5.62 6.46 10.82
C ASP A 109 6.60 5.90 9.78
N ASP A 110 6.26 6.01 8.49
CA ASP A 110 7.14 5.54 7.41
C ASP A 110 7.75 6.71 6.63
N ILE A 111 6.97 7.47 5.88
CA ILE A 111 7.49 8.45 4.92
C ILE A 111 8.21 9.61 5.60
N LEU A 112 7.58 10.27 6.56
CA LEU A 112 8.19 11.42 7.23
C LEU A 112 9.37 11.00 8.10
N CYS A 113 9.26 9.86 8.78
CA CYS A 113 10.35 9.31 9.57
C CYS A 113 11.58 9.01 8.72
N LYS A 114 11.42 8.41 7.54
CA LYS A 114 12.52 8.13 6.60
C LYS A 114 13.15 9.42 6.08
N VAL A 115 12.32 10.36 5.63
CA VAL A 115 12.79 11.63 5.07
C VAL A 115 13.56 12.44 6.11
N ASP A 116 13.02 12.55 7.32
CA ASP A 116 13.66 13.28 8.41
C ASP A 116 14.99 12.66 8.81
N ARG A 117 15.02 11.35 9.07
CA ARG A 117 16.24 10.65 9.46
C ARG A 117 17.33 10.70 8.38
N ALA A 118 16.94 10.52 7.10
CA ALA A 118 17.89 10.60 6.01
C ALA A 118 18.46 12.02 5.83
N ALA A 119 17.63 13.05 5.94
CA ALA A 119 18.05 14.43 5.83
C ALA A 119 18.90 14.87 7.04
N MET A 120 18.46 14.55 8.25
CA MET A 120 19.18 14.90 9.48
C MET A 120 20.51 14.17 9.63
N SER A 121 20.69 13.00 9.01
CA SER A 121 22.00 12.31 9.00
C SER A 121 23.13 13.14 8.39
N VAL A 122 22.78 14.12 7.56
CA VAL A 122 23.69 15.10 6.95
C VAL A 122 23.39 16.54 7.37
N SER A 123 22.67 16.71 8.48
CA SER A 123 22.29 18.02 9.06
C SER A 123 21.46 18.89 8.13
N LEU A 124 20.64 18.29 7.26
CA LEU A 124 19.74 18.99 6.36
C LEU A 124 18.31 19.01 6.95
N GLU A 125 17.79 20.19 7.24
CA GLU A 125 16.38 20.33 7.60
C GLU A 125 15.49 20.34 6.35
N THR A 126 14.44 19.50 6.37
CA THR A 126 13.45 19.44 5.28
C THR A 126 12.13 20.08 5.71
N ARG A 127 11.50 20.80 4.77
CA ARG A 127 10.17 21.37 4.95
C ARG A 127 9.29 20.92 3.78
N VAL A 128 8.17 20.27 4.08
CA VAL A 128 7.25 19.74 3.07
C VAL A 128 6.05 20.67 2.93
N PRO A 129 5.91 21.45 1.85
CA PRO A 129 4.85 22.45 1.71
C PRO A 129 3.43 21.86 1.81
N PHE A 130 3.23 20.61 1.36
CA PHE A 130 1.93 19.94 1.42
C PHE A 130 1.49 19.53 2.84
N LEU A 131 2.37 19.66 3.83
CA LEU A 131 2.05 19.41 5.24
C LEU A 131 1.68 20.68 5.99
N ASP A 132 1.66 21.85 5.33
CA ASP A 132 1.08 23.04 5.91
C ASP A 132 -0.39 22.77 6.28
N HIS A 133 -0.77 23.09 7.53
CA HIS A 133 -2.10 22.79 8.06
C HIS A 133 -3.23 23.38 7.21
N LYS A 134 -3.03 24.56 6.61
CA LYS A 134 -4.01 25.21 5.73
C LYS A 134 -4.21 24.44 4.44
N ILE A 135 -3.12 23.88 3.89
CA ILE A 135 -3.18 23.03 2.70
C ILE A 135 -3.86 21.71 3.02
N VAL A 136 -3.57 21.10 4.16
CA VAL A 136 -4.23 19.87 4.61
C VAL A 136 -5.72 20.11 4.82
N GLU A 137 -6.10 21.17 5.53
CA GLU A 137 -7.51 21.53 5.72
C GLU A 137 -8.24 21.80 4.40
N LEU A 138 -7.60 22.52 3.47
CA LEU A 138 -8.14 22.74 2.13
C LEU A 138 -8.32 21.42 1.39
N ALA A 139 -7.31 20.57 1.43
CA ALA A 139 -7.35 19.26 0.77
C ALA A 139 -8.53 18.40 1.27
N TRP A 140 -8.86 18.46 2.56
CA TRP A 140 -10.01 17.75 3.11
C TRP A 140 -11.35 18.30 2.62
N ARG A 141 -11.43 19.61 2.33
CA ARG A 141 -12.66 20.24 1.78
C ARG A 141 -12.87 20.00 0.29
N ILE A 142 -11.80 19.61 -0.44
CA ILE A 142 -11.90 19.32 -1.88
C ILE A 142 -12.68 18.00 -2.08
N PRO A 143 -13.74 18.01 -2.93
CA PRO A 143 -14.48 16.80 -3.26
C PRO A 143 -13.59 15.70 -3.86
N LEU A 144 -13.91 14.43 -3.58
CA LEU A 144 -13.14 13.28 -4.06
C LEU A 144 -13.03 13.26 -5.60
N SER A 145 -14.07 13.64 -6.32
CA SER A 145 -14.09 13.74 -7.79
C SER A 145 -13.07 14.71 -8.38
N MET A 146 -12.57 15.65 -7.60
CA MET A 146 -11.48 16.55 -7.99
C MET A 146 -10.11 16.00 -7.62
N LYS A 147 -10.04 15.06 -6.69
CA LYS A 147 -8.80 14.40 -6.27
C LYS A 147 -8.48 13.21 -7.18
N ILE A 148 -9.50 12.42 -7.51
CA ILE A 148 -9.41 11.20 -8.32
C ILE A 148 -10.37 11.32 -9.49
N LYS A 149 -9.86 11.10 -10.71
CA LYS A 149 -10.67 11.11 -11.93
C LYS A 149 -10.43 9.81 -12.71
N GLY A 150 -11.40 8.91 -12.67
CA GLY A 150 -11.20 7.55 -13.15
C GLY A 150 -10.09 6.85 -12.38
N ASP A 151 -9.11 6.32 -13.08
CA ASP A 151 -7.93 5.65 -12.49
C ASP A 151 -6.79 6.63 -12.14
N GLU A 152 -6.97 7.93 -12.43
CA GLU A 152 -5.95 8.94 -12.23
C GLU A 152 -6.10 9.63 -10.88
N GLY A 153 -5.17 9.40 -9.97
CA GLY A 153 -5.05 10.12 -8.72
C GLY A 153 -4.36 11.48 -8.87
N LYS A 154 -4.49 12.34 -7.85
CA LYS A 154 -3.88 13.68 -7.79
C LYS A 154 -4.31 14.62 -8.92
N SER A 155 -5.53 14.47 -9.44
CA SER A 155 -6.01 15.14 -10.64
C SER A 155 -5.86 16.67 -10.58
N ILE A 156 -6.24 17.30 -9.47
CA ILE A 156 -6.11 18.75 -9.31
C ILE A 156 -4.64 19.22 -9.35
N LEU A 157 -3.74 18.47 -8.69
CA LEU A 157 -2.31 18.79 -8.67
C LEU A 157 -1.68 18.62 -10.06
N ARG A 158 -2.05 17.57 -10.79
CA ARG A 158 -1.62 17.36 -12.18
C ARG A 158 -2.08 18.49 -13.09
N ASN A 159 -3.34 18.92 -12.96
CA ASN A 159 -3.86 20.03 -13.75
C ASN A 159 -3.10 21.35 -13.52
N ILE A 160 -2.64 21.60 -12.29
CA ILE A 160 -1.81 22.77 -11.99
C ILE A 160 -0.41 22.58 -12.56
N LEU A 161 0.18 21.41 -12.37
CA LEU A 161 1.54 21.08 -12.81
C LEU A 161 1.68 21.17 -14.32
N TYR A 162 0.73 20.63 -15.09
CA TYR A 162 0.78 20.61 -16.55
C TYR A 162 0.66 21.99 -17.23
N LYS A 163 0.29 23.02 -16.46
CA LYS A 163 0.37 24.41 -16.97
C LYS A 163 1.81 24.90 -17.10
N ASN A 164 2.72 24.33 -16.32
CA ASN A 164 4.10 24.79 -16.23
C ASN A 164 5.12 23.73 -16.68
N VAL A 165 4.75 22.44 -16.65
CA VAL A 165 5.65 21.33 -16.96
C VAL A 165 5.00 20.39 -17.98
N PRO A 166 5.69 20.03 -19.06
CA PRO A 166 5.19 19.08 -20.06
C PRO A 166 4.87 17.71 -19.43
N LYS A 167 3.74 17.12 -19.83
CA LYS A 167 3.28 15.80 -19.33
C LYS A 167 4.34 14.71 -19.50
N SER A 168 5.06 14.71 -20.61
CA SER A 168 6.12 13.73 -20.93
C SER A 168 7.22 13.63 -19.89
N LEU A 169 7.47 14.69 -19.12
CA LEU A 169 8.46 14.69 -18.05
C LEU A 169 7.92 14.09 -16.74
N ILE A 170 6.60 14.07 -16.57
CA ILE A 170 5.95 13.65 -15.33
C ILE A 170 5.35 12.25 -15.45
N GLU A 171 4.72 11.93 -16.60
CA GLU A 171 4.06 10.66 -16.83
C GLU A 171 5.06 9.60 -17.26
N ARG A 172 5.64 8.94 -16.27
CA ARG A 172 6.53 7.80 -16.42
C ARG A 172 6.08 6.66 -15.52
N PRO A 173 6.43 5.40 -15.84
CA PRO A 173 6.16 4.28 -14.96
C PRO A 173 6.72 4.55 -13.56
N LYS A 174 5.92 4.24 -12.54
CA LYS A 174 6.35 4.38 -11.15
C LYS A 174 7.48 3.38 -10.88
N ALA A 175 8.61 3.87 -10.37
CA ALA A 175 9.65 3.06 -9.79
C ALA A 175 9.52 3.11 -8.26
N GLY A 176 9.54 1.95 -7.59
CA GLY A 176 9.54 1.88 -6.14
C GLY A 176 10.92 2.30 -5.57
N PHE A 177 10.92 2.82 -4.36
CA PHE A 177 12.15 2.99 -3.58
C PHE A 177 12.51 1.64 -2.93
N SER A 178 13.10 0.75 -3.71
CA SER A 178 13.63 -0.50 -3.17
C SER A 178 15.14 -0.39 -3.03
N ILE A 179 15.64 -0.75 -1.86
CA ILE A 179 17.06 -0.99 -1.64
C ILE A 179 17.39 -2.43 -2.05
N PRO A 180 18.60 -2.73 -2.49
CA PRO A 180 19.00 -4.09 -2.88
C PRO A 180 19.26 -4.98 -1.66
N LEU A 181 18.28 -5.06 -0.75
CA LEU A 181 18.39 -5.76 0.51
C LEU A 181 18.75 -7.24 0.34
N ALA A 182 18.17 -7.88 -0.68
CA ALA A 182 18.44 -9.30 -0.96
C ALA A 182 19.90 -9.54 -1.41
N GLU A 183 20.52 -8.55 -2.04
CA GLU A 183 21.94 -8.60 -2.41
C GLU A 183 22.79 -8.40 -1.16
N TRP A 184 22.50 -7.36 -0.37
CA TRP A 184 23.22 -7.07 0.87
C TRP A 184 23.19 -8.20 1.91
N LEU A 185 22.09 -8.97 1.94
CA LEU A 185 21.98 -10.12 2.86
C LEU A 185 22.67 -11.39 2.35
N ARG A 186 23.06 -11.44 1.07
CA ARG A 186 23.74 -12.59 0.47
C ARG A 186 25.24 -12.41 0.33
N ASP A 187 25.71 -11.16 0.27
CA ASP A 187 27.13 -10.85 0.30
C ASP A 187 27.65 -10.93 1.73
N PRO A 188 28.74 -11.65 1.97
CA PRO A 188 29.37 -11.79 3.30
C PRO A 188 30.01 -10.48 3.78
#